data_a92a4add1e1256d8b283baff8aa118e2
#
_entry.id   a92a4add1e1256d8b283baff8aa118e2
#
_cell.length_a   1.000
_cell.length_b   1.000
_cell.length_c   1.000
_cell.angle_alpha   90.00
_cell.angle_beta   90.00
_cell.angle_gamma   90.00
#
_symmetry.space_group_name_H-M   'P 1'
#
loop_
_entity.id
_entity.type
_entity.pdbx_description
1 polymer ?
#
loop_
_entity_poly.entity_id
_entity_poly.type
_entity_poly.pdbx_seq_one_letter_code
_entity_poly.pdbx_strand_id
1 'polypeptide(L)'
;MLFRSSAYQKSPVGCLFYDFFGGNTLKADVSISVTELGSLLDHTGPHLEAEEYIARAFGAEQSYMVTNGTSTSNKIVGMYSAPAGSTLLIDRNCHKSLAHLLMMSDVVPLWLKPTRNALGILGGIPRREFTRDSIQQKVRDTGGAQWPVHAVITNSTYDGLLYNTTWLKETLDVPSIHFDSAWVPYTHFHPIYQGKSGMSGERIPGKVIFETQSTHKMLAALSQASLIHIKGNYDEETFNEAFMMHTSTSPSYPIVASIETAAAMLRGNSGKRLIQRSIERALDFRKEVQRLREESDGWFFDIWQPEAVDKAECWPVAPGEDWHGFKDADADHMYLDPVKVTILTPGMDEQGNMDEEGIPAALVAKFLDERGVVVEKTGPYNLLFLFSIGIDKTRAMGLLRGLTEFKRAYDLNLRVKNMLPDLYAEDPDFYRNMRIQDLAQGIHRLIRQHQLPQLMLKIGRASWRERV
;
A
#
# COMPACT_ATOMS: atom_id res chain seq x y z
N MET A 1 -23.33 -26.75 -11.57
CA MET A 1 -24.59 -26.02 -11.34
C MET A 1 -24.66 -24.79 -12.21
N LEU A 2 -25.48 -24.79 -13.28
CA LEU A 2 -25.53 -23.68 -14.28
C LEU A 2 -26.78 -22.82 -14.15
N PHE A 3 -27.50 -22.90 -13.01
CA PHE A 3 -28.80 -22.23 -12.90
C PHE A 3 -28.71 -20.71 -12.97
N ARG A 4 -27.62 -20.09 -12.50
CA ARG A 4 -27.45 -18.63 -12.53
C ARG A 4 -27.36 -18.11 -13.97
N SER A 5 -26.51 -18.72 -14.82
CA SER A 5 -26.37 -18.32 -16.22
C SER A 5 -27.66 -18.47 -17.00
N SER A 6 -28.43 -19.56 -16.78
CA SER A 6 -29.72 -19.75 -17.40
C SER A 6 -30.81 -18.80 -16.88
N ALA A 7 -30.71 -18.33 -15.63
CA ALA A 7 -31.63 -17.34 -15.08
C ALA A 7 -31.45 -15.96 -15.73
N TYR A 8 -30.18 -15.53 -15.96
CA TYR A 8 -29.91 -14.28 -16.66
C TYR A 8 -30.49 -14.23 -18.06
N GLN A 9 -30.46 -15.35 -18.80
CA GLN A 9 -30.99 -15.45 -20.16
C GLN A 9 -32.52 -15.39 -20.25
N LYS A 10 -33.24 -15.33 -19.12
CA LYS A 10 -34.73 -15.26 -19.09
C LYS A 10 -35.29 -13.84 -19.15
N SER A 11 -34.45 -12.80 -19.21
CA SER A 11 -34.92 -11.42 -19.35
C SER A 11 -33.96 -10.60 -20.22
N PRO A 12 -34.46 -9.54 -20.92
CA PRO A 12 -33.57 -8.67 -21.73
C PRO A 12 -32.44 -8.05 -20.92
N VAL A 13 -32.68 -7.59 -19.70
CA VAL A 13 -31.67 -7.01 -18.82
C VAL A 13 -30.64 -8.08 -18.40
N GLY A 14 -31.10 -9.29 -18.10
CA GLY A 14 -30.22 -10.42 -17.80
C GLY A 14 -29.35 -10.82 -19.00
N CYS A 15 -29.89 -10.77 -20.22
CA CYS A 15 -29.10 -11.01 -21.44
C CYS A 15 -27.97 -9.99 -21.59
N LEU A 16 -28.24 -8.69 -21.38
CA LEU A 16 -27.18 -7.65 -21.41
C LEU A 16 -26.05 -7.93 -20.42
N PHE A 17 -26.41 -8.35 -19.21
CA PHE A 17 -25.40 -8.73 -18.20
C PHE A 17 -24.60 -9.98 -18.64
N TYR A 18 -25.30 -11.00 -19.17
CA TYR A 18 -24.67 -12.22 -19.67
C TYR A 18 -23.72 -11.93 -20.85
N ASP A 19 -24.12 -11.08 -21.79
CA ASP A 19 -23.31 -10.74 -22.96
C ASP A 19 -22.09 -9.91 -22.57
N PHE A 20 -22.23 -9.01 -21.59
CA PHE A 20 -21.12 -8.18 -21.09
C PHE A 20 -20.05 -9.00 -20.37
N PHE A 21 -20.44 -9.86 -19.43
CA PHE A 21 -19.49 -10.65 -18.64
C PHE A 21 -19.02 -11.93 -19.35
N GLY A 22 -19.80 -12.44 -20.27
CA GLY A 22 -19.54 -13.68 -20.99
C GLY A 22 -19.91 -14.95 -20.19
N GLY A 23 -20.27 -15.99 -20.91
CA GLY A 23 -20.73 -17.25 -20.31
C GLY A 23 -19.71 -17.94 -19.41
N ASN A 24 -18.42 -17.81 -19.69
CA ASN A 24 -17.36 -18.45 -18.88
C ASN A 24 -17.24 -17.83 -17.49
N THR A 25 -17.33 -16.50 -17.37
CA THR A 25 -17.33 -15.81 -16.08
C THR A 25 -18.47 -16.28 -15.19
N LEU A 26 -19.68 -16.36 -15.76
CA LEU A 26 -20.87 -16.81 -15.02
C LEU A 26 -20.84 -18.31 -14.68
N LYS A 27 -20.19 -19.13 -15.50
CA LYS A 27 -19.99 -20.57 -15.23
C LYS A 27 -18.96 -20.82 -14.13
N ALA A 28 -17.98 -19.94 -13.97
CA ALA A 28 -16.96 -20.01 -12.91
C ALA A 28 -17.53 -19.68 -11.52
N ASP A 29 -18.70 -19.04 -11.44
CA ASP A 29 -19.42 -18.79 -10.18
C ASP A 29 -20.18 -20.05 -9.74
N VAL A 30 -19.43 -21.03 -9.23
CA VAL A 30 -19.95 -22.32 -8.76
C VAL A 30 -20.41 -22.24 -7.29
N SER A 31 -21.14 -23.27 -6.85
CA SER A 31 -21.63 -23.35 -5.47
C SER A 31 -20.76 -24.26 -4.62
N ILE A 32 -20.62 -23.94 -3.32
CA ILE A 32 -20.00 -24.80 -2.32
C ILE A 32 -20.69 -26.17 -2.17
N SER A 33 -21.88 -26.36 -2.78
CA SER A 33 -22.59 -27.66 -2.75
C SER A 33 -21.92 -28.73 -3.59
N VAL A 34 -20.84 -28.44 -4.29
CA VAL A 34 -20.03 -29.40 -5.05
C VAL A 34 -18.96 -29.94 -4.13
N THR A 35 -19.16 -31.14 -3.59
CA THR A 35 -18.32 -31.77 -2.55
C THR A 35 -16.85 -31.93 -3.00
N GLU A 36 -16.64 -32.20 -4.28
CA GLU A 36 -15.32 -32.39 -4.88
C GLU A 36 -14.47 -31.11 -4.89
N LEU A 37 -15.08 -29.94 -4.74
CA LEU A 37 -14.38 -28.66 -4.62
C LEU A 37 -13.88 -28.39 -3.19
N GLY A 38 -14.25 -29.23 -2.21
CA GLY A 38 -13.92 -28.97 -0.82
C GLY A 38 -14.62 -27.73 -0.25
N SER A 39 -14.11 -27.23 0.85
CA SER A 39 -14.62 -26.04 1.54
C SER A 39 -13.50 -25.07 1.87
N LEU A 40 -13.67 -23.81 1.50
CA LEU A 40 -12.74 -22.75 1.91
C LEU A 40 -12.81 -22.47 3.42
N LEU A 41 -13.98 -22.63 4.03
CA LEU A 41 -14.18 -22.37 5.46
C LEU A 41 -13.61 -23.48 6.35
N ASP A 42 -13.60 -24.72 5.84
CA ASP A 42 -13.06 -25.87 6.54
C ASP A 42 -11.64 -26.22 6.07
N HIS A 43 -11.08 -25.44 5.15
CA HIS A 43 -9.75 -25.63 4.56
C HIS A 43 -9.53 -27.06 4.07
N THR A 44 -10.44 -27.57 3.20
CA THR A 44 -10.42 -28.95 2.72
C THR A 44 -10.36 -29.04 1.19
N GLY A 45 -9.93 -30.21 0.69
CA GLY A 45 -9.87 -30.52 -0.73
C GLY A 45 -8.92 -29.57 -1.50
N PRO A 46 -9.28 -29.18 -2.73
CA PRO A 46 -8.46 -28.27 -3.55
C PRO A 46 -8.11 -26.94 -2.88
N HIS A 47 -8.91 -26.45 -1.94
CA HIS A 47 -8.59 -25.24 -1.18
C HIS A 47 -7.38 -25.45 -0.28
N LEU A 48 -7.34 -26.56 0.46
CA LEU A 48 -6.20 -26.91 1.30
C LEU A 48 -4.93 -27.07 0.46
N GLU A 49 -5.02 -27.80 -0.66
CA GLU A 49 -3.88 -28.00 -1.57
C GLU A 49 -3.33 -26.67 -2.10
N ALA A 50 -4.22 -25.74 -2.45
CA ALA A 50 -3.85 -24.37 -2.90
C ALA A 50 -3.22 -23.55 -1.77
N GLU A 51 -3.76 -23.61 -0.54
CA GLU A 51 -3.23 -22.91 0.63
C GLU A 51 -1.84 -23.44 1.03
N GLU A 52 -1.62 -24.74 1.00
CA GLU A 52 -0.30 -25.34 1.19
C GLU A 52 0.70 -24.96 0.10
N TYR A 53 0.24 -24.91 -1.17
CA TYR A 53 1.06 -24.47 -2.29
C TYR A 53 1.48 -23.01 -2.11
N ILE A 54 0.54 -22.13 -1.73
CA ILE A 54 0.78 -20.71 -1.47
C ILE A 54 1.74 -20.54 -0.30
N ALA A 55 1.55 -21.29 0.80
CA ALA A 55 2.44 -21.23 1.97
C ALA A 55 3.89 -21.52 1.58
N ARG A 56 4.12 -22.61 0.82
CA ARG A 56 5.46 -22.93 0.29
C ARG A 56 6.01 -21.84 -0.61
N ALA A 57 5.18 -21.23 -1.46
CA ALA A 57 5.62 -20.18 -2.39
C ALA A 57 6.05 -18.90 -1.69
N PHE A 58 5.37 -18.53 -0.60
CA PHE A 58 5.65 -17.32 0.19
C PHE A 58 6.56 -17.54 1.40
N GLY A 59 7.08 -18.74 1.61
CA GLY A 59 7.96 -19.06 2.74
C GLY A 59 7.24 -19.04 4.10
N ALA A 60 5.93 -19.23 4.09
CA ALA A 60 5.09 -19.37 5.27
C ALA A 60 4.98 -20.86 5.69
N GLU A 61 4.57 -21.11 6.93
CA GLU A 61 4.22 -22.47 7.39
C GLU A 61 2.77 -22.80 7.04
N GLN A 62 1.88 -21.79 7.11
CA GLN A 62 0.48 -21.89 6.72
C GLN A 62 0.06 -20.62 5.98
N SER A 63 -0.88 -20.76 5.04
CA SER A 63 -1.51 -19.63 4.36
C SER A 63 -3.00 -19.84 4.23
N TYR A 64 -3.77 -18.76 4.32
CA TYR A 64 -5.22 -18.77 4.19
C TYR A 64 -5.65 -17.83 3.08
N MET A 65 -6.51 -18.30 2.19
CA MET A 65 -7.10 -17.50 1.11
C MET A 65 -8.33 -16.74 1.63
N VAL A 66 -8.34 -15.41 1.46
CA VAL A 66 -9.43 -14.54 1.89
C VAL A 66 -10.03 -13.82 0.69
N THR A 67 -11.34 -13.93 0.51
CA THR A 67 -12.09 -13.36 -0.63
C THR A 67 -12.73 -12.01 -0.35
N ASN A 68 -12.50 -11.43 0.81
CA ASN A 68 -13.10 -10.16 1.25
C ASN A 68 -12.07 -9.05 1.50
N GLY A 69 -10.88 -9.17 0.89
CA GLY A 69 -9.79 -8.20 0.97
C GLY A 69 -9.01 -8.23 2.28
N THR A 70 -7.85 -7.56 2.28
CA THR A 70 -7.00 -7.48 3.48
C THR A 70 -7.68 -6.77 4.65
N SER A 71 -8.71 -5.98 4.41
CA SER A 71 -9.56 -5.44 5.48
C SER A 71 -10.19 -6.54 6.35
N THR A 72 -10.56 -7.66 5.73
CA THR A 72 -11.04 -8.86 6.43
C THR A 72 -9.88 -9.63 7.04
N SER A 73 -8.80 -9.85 6.30
CA SER A 73 -7.60 -10.54 6.81
C SER A 73 -7.05 -9.89 8.09
N ASN A 74 -6.96 -8.56 8.12
CA ASN A 74 -6.53 -7.80 9.30
C ASN A 74 -7.45 -8.01 10.52
N LYS A 75 -8.77 -8.11 10.28
CA LYS A 75 -9.73 -8.36 11.36
C LYS A 75 -9.63 -9.79 11.89
N ILE A 76 -9.48 -10.77 11.00
CA ILE A 76 -9.28 -12.18 11.39
C ILE A 76 -8.06 -12.31 12.31
N VAL A 77 -6.90 -11.81 11.85
CA VAL A 77 -5.67 -11.87 12.63
C VAL A 77 -5.81 -11.14 13.96
N GLY A 78 -6.42 -9.94 13.95
CA GLY A 78 -6.59 -9.17 15.18
C GLY A 78 -7.58 -9.78 16.16
N MET A 79 -8.70 -10.35 15.70
CA MET A 79 -9.67 -11.06 16.54
C MET A 79 -9.07 -12.30 17.20
N TYR A 80 -8.25 -13.04 16.45
CA TYR A 80 -7.51 -14.18 16.99
C TYR A 80 -6.46 -13.74 18.01
N SER A 81 -5.65 -12.72 17.69
CA SER A 81 -4.42 -12.40 18.45
C SER A 81 -4.64 -11.47 19.64
N ALA A 82 -5.76 -10.73 19.67
CA ALA A 82 -6.03 -9.71 20.68
C ALA A 82 -7.38 -9.93 21.37
N PRO A 83 -7.45 -10.78 22.40
CA PRO A 83 -8.66 -10.99 23.21
C PRO A 83 -9.16 -9.68 23.84
N ALA A 84 -10.47 -9.59 24.10
CA ALA A 84 -11.08 -8.44 24.74
C ALA A 84 -10.37 -8.08 26.06
N GLY A 85 -10.17 -6.79 26.30
CA GLY A 85 -9.44 -6.26 27.45
C GLY A 85 -7.91 -6.34 27.34
N SER A 86 -7.36 -6.94 26.29
CA SER A 86 -5.92 -6.99 26.07
C SER A 86 -5.35 -5.69 25.50
N THR A 87 -4.03 -5.57 25.51
CA THR A 87 -3.32 -4.41 24.97
C THR A 87 -2.67 -4.75 23.63
N LEU A 88 -2.87 -3.86 22.65
CA LEU A 88 -2.38 -3.98 21.30
C LEU A 88 -1.36 -2.88 21.00
N LEU A 89 -0.14 -3.24 20.61
CA LEU A 89 0.85 -2.31 20.09
C LEU A 89 0.58 -2.08 18.60
N ILE A 90 0.28 -0.85 18.18
CA ILE A 90 -0.21 -0.62 16.82
C ILE A 90 0.41 0.61 16.17
N ASP A 91 0.83 0.45 14.91
CA ASP A 91 1.26 1.54 14.04
C ASP A 91 0.13 2.55 13.84
N ARG A 92 0.40 3.83 14.10
CA ARG A 92 -0.59 4.88 13.86
C ARG A 92 -0.88 5.10 12.38
N ASN A 93 -0.01 4.68 11.49
CA ASN A 93 -0.21 4.65 10.03
C ASN A 93 -1.00 3.41 9.56
N CYS A 94 -1.68 2.72 10.45
CA CYS A 94 -2.43 1.53 10.12
C CYS A 94 -3.62 1.80 9.18
N HIS A 95 -3.99 0.78 8.44
CA HIS A 95 -5.18 0.82 7.58
C HIS A 95 -6.46 0.94 8.43
N LYS A 96 -7.49 1.58 7.87
CA LYS A 96 -8.81 1.80 8.51
C LYS A 96 -9.43 0.52 9.09
N SER A 97 -9.18 -0.66 8.50
CA SER A 97 -9.67 -1.94 9.02
C SER A 97 -9.20 -2.24 10.44
N LEU A 98 -7.99 -1.80 10.79
CA LEU A 98 -7.45 -1.96 12.15
C LEU A 98 -8.11 -0.99 13.14
N ALA A 99 -8.44 0.24 12.70
CA ALA A 99 -9.27 1.12 13.52
C ALA A 99 -10.67 0.51 13.79
N HIS A 100 -11.26 -0.14 12.79
CA HIS A 100 -12.53 -0.88 12.98
C HIS A 100 -12.34 -2.09 13.91
N LEU A 101 -11.22 -2.79 13.84
CA LEU A 101 -10.90 -3.87 14.78
C LEU A 101 -10.89 -3.36 16.22
N LEU A 102 -10.20 -2.24 16.48
CA LEU A 102 -10.16 -1.64 17.82
C LEU A 102 -11.56 -1.30 18.37
N MET A 103 -12.47 -0.87 17.49
CA MET A 103 -13.86 -0.59 17.86
C MET A 103 -14.68 -1.85 18.16
N MET A 104 -14.31 -2.99 17.56
CA MET A 104 -15.05 -4.25 17.67
C MET A 104 -14.56 -5.15 18.81
N SER A 105 -13.28 -5.02 19.20
CA SER A 105 -12.59 -6.02 20.04
C SER A 105 -12.35 -5.59 21.47
N ASP A 106 -12.78 -4.39 21.88
CA ASP A 106 -12.57 -3.85 23.25
C ASP A 106 -11.11 -4.01 23.73
N VAL A 107 -10.15 -3.63 22.89
CA VAL A 107 -8.71 -3.69 23.18
C VAL A 107 -8.14 -2.32 23.46
N VAL A 108 -7.08 -2.25 24.26
CA VAL A 108 -6.40 -1.00 24.60
C VAL A 108 -5.25 -0.75 23.63
N PRO A 109 -5.31 0.26 22.74
CA PRO A 109 -4.24 0.52 21.79
C PRO A 109 -3.07 1.30 22.41
N LEU A 110 -1.84 0.81 22.22
CA LEU A 110 -0.59 1.54 22.40
C LEU A 110 -0.07 1.98 21.04
N TRP A 111 -0.08 3.28 20.77
CA TRP A 111 0.28 3.83 19.47
C TRP A 111 1.78 3.96 19.27
N LEU A 112 2.28 3.36 18.19
CA LEU A 112 3.60 3.61 17.64
C LEU A 112 3.49 4.78 16.65
N LYS A 113 4.34 5.79 16.81
CA LYS A 113 4.26 7.02 16.02
C LYS A 113 5.30 7.01 14.90
N PRO A 114 4.88 6.98 13.62
CA PRO A 114 5.78 7.13 12.50
C PRO A 114 6.32 8.55 12.40
N THR A 115 7.44 8.69 11.70
CA THR A 115 8.03 9.99 11.34
C THR A 115 7.31 10.58 10.12
N ARG A 116 7.61 11.83 9.81
CA ARG A 116 7.20 12.51 8.58
C ARG A 116 8.29 13.49 8.20
N ASN A 117 8.69 13.49 6.92
CA ASN A 117 9.65 14.50 6.42
C ASN A 117 8.94 15.83 6.09
N ALA A 118 9.73 16.85 5.75
CA ALA A 118 9.23 18.18 5.45
C ALA A 118 8.32 18.23 4.21
N LEU A 119 8.54 17.34 3.23
CA LEU A 119 7.70 17.18 2.04
C LEU A 119 6.32 16.55 2.34
N GLY A 120 6.04 16.21 3.60
CA GLY A 120 4.81 15.57 4.01
C GLY A 120 4.77 14.06 3.76
N ILE A 121 5.86 13.46 3.30
CA ILE A 121 5.99 12.02 3.08
C ILE A 121 6.08 11.32 4.44
N LEU A 122 5.31 10.27 4.61
CA LEU A 122 5.25 9.50 5.84
C LEU A 122 6.43 8.54 5.92
N GLY A 123 7.22 8.68 6.98
CA GLY A 123 8.34 7.81 7.30
C GLY A 123 7.94 6.58 8.10
N GLY A 124 8.93 5.82 8.52
CA GLY A 124 8.75 4.71 9.44
C GLY A 124 8.68 5.13 10.90
N ILE A 125 8.36 4.16 11.73
CA ILE A 125 8.44 4.26 13.19
C ILE A 125 9.92 4.12 13.58
N PRO A 126 10.54 5.07 14.29
CA PRO A 126 11.94 4.98 14.72
C PRO A 126 12.20 3.77 15.62
N ARG A 127 13.40 3.21 15.58
CA ARG A 127 13.80 2.07 16.42
C ARG A 127 13.57 2.30 17.90
N ARG A 128 13.77 3.52 18.40
CA ARG A 128 13.53 3.88 19.80
C ARG A 128 12.10 3.60 20.28
N GLU A 129 11.11 3.66 19.39
CA GLU A 129 9.69 3.39 19.73
C GLU A 129 9.42 1.91 20.02
N PHE A 130 10.28 1.00 19.53
CA PHE A 130 10.17 -0.44 19.71
C PHE A 130 10.95 -0.99 20.92
N THR A 131 11.67 -0.13 21.64
CA THR A 131 12.42 -0.55 22.83
C THR A 131 11.48 -0.92 23.97
N ARG A 132 11.91 -1.84 24.84
CA ARG A 132 11.15 -2.26 26.01
C ARG A 132 10.80 -1.06 26.91
N ASP A 133 11.75 -0.14 27.11
CA ASP A 133 11.53 1.07 27.95
C ASP A 133 10.47 2.00 27.34
N SER A 134 10.50 2.20 26.02
CA SER A 134 9.47 3.02 25.34
C SER A 134 8.08 2.39 25.44
N ILE A 135 7.97 1.07 25.24
CA ILE A 135 6.71 0.34 25.39
C ILE A 135 6.23 0.40 26.84
N GLN A 136 7.12 0.18 27.82
CA GLN A 136 6.80 0.30 29.25
C GLN A 136 6.29 1.70 29.63
N GLN A 137 6.87 2.75 29.04
CA GLN A 137 6.40 4.11 29.26
C GLN A 137 4.98 4.31 28.70
N LYS A 138 4.70 3.81 27.50
CA LYS A 138 3.36 3.85 26.89
C LYS A 138 2.33 3.09 27.73
N VAL A 139 2.70 1.93 28.29
CA VAL A 139 1.84 1.18 29.22
C VAL A 139 1.49 2.02 30.45
N ARG A 140 2.49 2.69 31.07
CA ARG A 140 2.25 3.56 32.24
C ARG A 140 1.35 4.76 31.91
N ASP A 141 1.52 5.34 30.72
CA ASP A 141 0.82 6.56 30.29
C ASP A 141 -0.62 6.28 29.81
N THR A 142 -0.97 5.01 29.58
CA THR A 142 -2.28 4.62 29.05
C THR A 142 -3.08 3.88 30.12
N GLY A 143 -4.18 4.47 30.59
CA GLY A 143 -5.03 3.85 31.60
C GLY A 143 -5.59 2.50 31.15
N GLY A 144 -5.51 1.49 32.01
CA GLY A 144 -5.97 0.12 31.72
C GLY A 144 -5.04 -0.72 30.85
N ALA A 145 -3.93 -0.15 30.32
CA ALA A 145 -3.01 -0.90 29.51
C ALA A 145 -2.17 -1.88 30.33
N GLN A 146 -1.93 -3.05 29.74
CA GLN A 146 -0.99 -4.07 30.20
C GLN A 146 0.15 -4.22 29.19
N TRP A 147 1.06 -5.16 29.42
CA TRP A 147 2.07 -5.50 28.40
C TRP A 147 1.36 -6.01 27.13
N PRO A 148 1.72 -5.50 25.93
CA PRO A 148 0.99 -5.86 24.71
C PRO A 148 1.14 -7.35 24.37
N VAL A 149 0.04 -7.96 23.95
CA VAL A 149 0.00 -9.39 23.51
C VAL A 149 0.18 -9.52 22.01
N HIS A 150 -0.01 -8.43 21.28
CA HIS A 150 0.07 -8.42 19.82
C HIS A 150 0.59 -7.07 19.32
N ALA A 151 1.39 -7.09 18.25
CA ALA A 151 1.86 -5.88 17.60
C ALA A 151 1.44 -5.87 16.12
N VAL A 152 0.93 -4.74 15.64
CA VAL A 152 0.57 -4.56 14.21
C VAL A 152 1.46 -3.47 13.61
N ILE A 153 2.21 -3.82 12.57
CA ILE A 153 3.13 -2.95 11.85
C ILE A 153 2.72 -2.89 10.38
N THR A 154 2.49 -1.67 9.87
CA THR A 154 2.21 -1.46 8.44
C THR A 154 3.50 -1.57 7.63
N ASN A 155 3.63 -2.61 6.84
CA ASN A 155 4.79 -2.87 5.99
C ASN A 155 4.34 -3.04 4.53
N SER A 156 4.51 -2.01 3.71
CA SER A 156 5.25 -0.75 3.76
C SER A 156 4.36 0.45 4.12
N THR A 157 5.01 1.62 4.35
CA THR A 157 4.29 2.89 4.27
C THR A 157 3.72 3.06 2.86
N TYR A 158 2.74 3.95 2.70
CA TYR A 158 2.11 4.18 1.40
C TYR A 158 3.14 4.62 0.34
N ASP A 159 4.09 5.47 0.73
CA ASP A 159 5.16 5.98 -0.13
C ASP A 159 6.30 4.97 -0.38
N GLY A 160 6.24 3.78 0.22
CA GLY A 160 7.11 2.66 -0.13
C GLY A 160 8.25 2.36 0.83
N LEU A 161 8.21 2.86 2.06
CA LEU A 161 9.23 2.51 3.03
C LEU A 161 8.94 1.16 3.68
N LEU A 162 9.82 0.20 3.46
CA LEU A 162 9.81 -1.16 3.98
C LEU A 162 10.67 -1.28 5.24
N TYR A 163 10.23 -2.02 6.23
CA TYR A 163 11.02 -2.31 7.43
C TYR A 163 11.99 -3.47 7.22
N ASN A 164 13.09 -3.45 7.97
CA ASN A 164 13.85 -4.65 8.30
C ASN A 164 12.99 -5.52 9.24
N THR A 165 12.22 -6.43 8.66
CA THR A 165 11.29 -7.27 9.41
C THR A 165 12.01 -8.28 10.31
N THR A 166 13.21 -8.70 9.94
CA THR A 166 14.04 -9.59 10.77
C THR A 166 14.37 -8.93 12.10
N TRP A 167 14.88 -7.69 12.05
CA TRP A 167 15.17 -6.92 13.25
C TRP A 167 13.93 -6.70 14.12
N LEU A 168 12.78 -6.35 13.53
CA LEU A 168 11.53 -6.16 14.28
C LEU A 168 11.07 -7.44 14.99
N LYS A 169 11.13 -8.57 14.31
CA LYS A 169 10.73 -9.88 14.88
C LYS A 169 11.61 -10.30 16.06
N GLU A 170 12.91 -10.00 15.99
CA GLU A 170 13.88 -10.31 17.05
C GLU A 170 13.74 -9.36 18.24
N THR A 171 13.50 -8.07 17.98
CA THR A 171 13.55 -7.01 19.01
C THR A 171 12.24 -6.87 19.76
N LEU A 172 11.07 -6.96 19.08
CA LEU A 172 9.78 -6.76 19.72
C LEU A 172 9.49 -7.87 20.74
N ASP A 173 9.38 -7.50 22.01
CA ASP A 173 9.05 -8.39 23.11
C ASP A 173 7.53 -8.58 23.24
N VAL A 174 6.94 -9.23 22.23
CA VAL A 174 5.52 -9.58 22.18
C VAL A 174 5.37 -11.00 21.62
N PRO A 175 4.37 -11.78 22.06
CA PRO A 175 4.19 -13.15 21.57
C PRO A 175 3.68 -13.24 20.14
N SER A 176 3.09 -12.15 19.59
CA SER A 176 2.50 -12.13 18.27
C SER A 176 2.79 -10.84 17.53
N ILE A 177 3.21 -10.95 16.25
CA ILE A 177 3.50 -9.79 15.39
C ILE A 177 2.75 -9.96 14.06
N HIS A 178 2.05 -8.93 13.65
CA HIS A 178 1.33 -8.86 12.39
C HIS A 178 1.91 -7.77 11.50
N PHE A 179 2.42 -8.15 10.34
CA PHE A 179 2.80 -7.23 9.27
C PHE A 179 1.63 -7.04 8.29
N ASP A 180 1.05 -5.84 8.26
CA ASP A 180 0.11 -5.47 7.20
C ASP A 180 0.90 -5.09 5.95
N SER A 181 1.14 -6.07 5.09
CA SER A 181 1.89 -5.99 3.84
C SER A 181 0.97 -5.86 2.62
N ALA A 182 -0.20 -5.23 2.79
CA ALA A 182 -1.22 -5.15 1.74
C ALA A 182 -0.72 -4.55 0.41
N TRP A 183 0.32 -3.73 0.42
CA TRP A 183 0.87 -3.07 -0.76
C TRP A 183 2.15 -3.69 -1.30
N VAL A 184 2.69 -4.71 -0.66
CA VAL A 184 4.00 -5.28 -1.01
C VAL A 184 4.04 -6.82 -1.00
N PRO A 185 3.04 -7.50 -1.59
CA PRO A 185 2.97 -8.96 -1.60
C PRO A 185 4.09 -9.63 -2.42
N TYR A 186 4.91 -8.87 -3.14
CA TYR A 186 6.00 -9.34 -4.00
C TYR A 186 7.36 -9.40 -3.29
N THR A 187 7.49 -8.91 -2.07
CA THR A 187 8.78 -8.76 -1.38
C THR A 187 9.50 -10.08 -1.08
N HIS A 188 8.78 -11.19 -1.08
CA HIS A 188 9.39 -12.51 -0.92
C HIS A 188 10.13 -13.01 -2.19
N PHE A 189 9.83 -12.48 -3.37
CA PHE A 189 10.20 -13.05 -4.66
C PHE A 189 11.42 -12.42 -5.33
N HIS A 190 12.08 -11.46 -4.70
CA HIS A 190 13.26 -10.85 -5.28
C HIS A 190 14.34 -10.53 -4.22
N PRO A 191 15.64 -10.80 -4.50
CA PRO A 191 16.72 -10.63 -3.51
C PRO A 191 16.86 -9.22 -2.93
N ILE A 192 16.51 -8.17 -3.69
CA ILE A 192 16.56 -6.77 -3.23
C ILE A 192 15.69 -6.53 -1.98
N TYR A 193 14.65 -7.36 -1.78
CA TYR A 193 13.74 -7.29 -0.65
C TYR A 193 14.07 -8.29 0.47
N GLN A 194 15.26 -8.90 0.45
CA GLN A 194 15.65 -9.84 1.52
C GLN A 194 15.52 -9.20 2.91
N GLY A 195 14.88 -9.92 3.84
CA GLY A 195 14.63 -9.42 5.20
C GLY A 195 13.52 -8.38 5.33
N LYS A 196 12.70 -8.15 4.28
CA LYS A 196 11.65 -7.12 4.26
C LYS A 196 10.22 -7.65 4.21
N SER A 197 10.03 -8.97 4.01
CA SER A 197 8.75 -9.67 4.18
C SER A 197 8.59 -10.17 5.62
N GLY A 198 7.40 -10.16 6.15
CA GLY A 198 7.09 -10.78 7.45
C GLY A 198 7.47 -12.26 7.50
N MET A 199 7.35 -12.97 6.37
CA MET A 199 7.69 -14.39 6.24
C MET A 199 9.19 -14.65 6.02
N SER A 200 10.05 -13.60 5.92
CA SER A 200 11.50 -13.77 5.76
C SER A 200 12.14 -14.42 6.98
N GLY A 201 13.19 -15.22 6.75
CA GLY A 201 13.99 -15.85 7.80
C GLY A 201 13.30 -17.03 8.48
N GLU A 202 13.98 -17.56 9.50
CA GLU A 202 13.54 -18.71 10.24
C GLU A 202 12.43 -18.37 11.25
N ARG A 203 11.81 -19.43 11.81
CA ARG A 203 10.86 -19.34 12.90
C ARG A 203 11.53 -18.77 14.16
N ILE A 204 10.85 -17.88 14.85
CA ILE A 204 11.33 -17.36 16.14
C ILE A 204 10.62 -18.13 17.27
N PRO A 205 11.36 -18.81 18.13
CA PRO A 205 10.77 -19.54 19.23
C PRO A 205 9.89 -18.65 20.13
N GLY A 206 8.70 -19.16 20.45
CA GLY A 206 7.75 -18.45 21.32
C GLY A 206 7.00 -17.30 20.67
N LYS A 207 7.18 -17.06 19.35
CA LYS A 207 6.44 -16.02 18.61
C LYS A 207 5.64 -16.60 17.46
N VAL A 208 4.50 -15.95 17.18
CA VAL A 208 3.70 -16.15 15.97
C VAL A 208 3.80 -14.89 15.11
N ILE A 209 4.14 -15.09 13.85
CA ILE A 209 4.23 -14.00 12.85
C ILE A 209 3.09 -14.17 11.87
N PHE A 210 2.29 -13.13 11.71
CA PHE A 210 1.27 -13.00 10.69
C PHE A 210 1.71 -11.99 9.64
N GLU A 211 1.39 -12.24 8.37
CA GLU A 211 1.53 -11.29 7.30
C GLU A 211 0.27 -11.29 6.44
N THR A 212 -0.39 -10.14 6.30
CA THR A 212 -1.57 -9.99 5.47
C THR A 212 -1.23 -9.25 4.18
N GLN A 213 -1.72 -9.76 3.05
CA GLN A 213 -1.37 -9.24 1.73
C GLN A 213 -2.60 -9.08 0.84
N SER A 214 -2.69 -7.96 0.09
CA SER A 214 -3.68 -7.79 -0.97
C SER A 214 -3.08 -8.26 -2.29
N THR A 215 -3.40 -9.48 -2.71
CA THR A 215 -2.92 -10.03 -3.98
C THR A 215 -3.48 -9.28 -5.19
N HIS A 216 -4.63 -8.64 -5.04
CA HIS A 216 -5.28 -7.84 -6.09
C HIS A 216 -4.66 -6.46 -6.35
N LYS A 217 -3.76 -5.97 -5.48
CA LYS A 217 -3.16 -4.62 -5.64
C LYS A 217 -1.94 -4.65 -6.54
N MET A 218 -0.94 -5.44 -6.16
CA MET A 218 0.36 -5.46 -6.84
C MET A 218 0.66 -6.78 -7.55
N LEU A 219 -0.20 -7.80 -7.40
CA LEU A 219 -0.13 -9.07 -8.10
C LEU A 219 -1.32 -9.24 -9.05
N ALA A 220 -1.35 -10.34 -9.78
CA ALA A 220 -2.36 -10.60 -10.81
C ALA A 220 -3.56 -11.38 -10.25
N ALA A 221 -4.29 -10.81 -9.30
CA ALA A 221 -5.51 -11.40 -8.76
C ALA A 221 -6.73 -10.47 -8.93
N LEU A 222 -7.93 -11.02 -8.87
CA LEU A 222 -9.18 -10.27 -8.93
C LEU A 222 -9.36 -9.42 -7.67
N SER A 223 -10.12 -8.34 -7.77
CA SER A 223 -10.47 -7.48 -6.62
C SER A 223 -11.00 -8.32 -5.47
N GLN A 224 -10.70 -7.92 -4.23
CA GLN A 224 -10.99 -8.61 -2.97
C GLN A 224 -10.05 -9.80 -2.64
N ALA A 225 -9.21 -10.25 -3.56
CA ALA A 225 -8.25 -11.31 -3.30
C ALA A 225 -7.21 -10.86 -2.24
N SER A 226 -7.07 -11.66 -1.19
CA SER A 226 -6.14 -11.42 -0.08
C SER A 226 -5.60 -12.74 0.47
N LEU A 227 -4.47 -12.66 1.16
CA LEU A 227 -3.82 -13.78 1.84
C LEU A 227 -3.51 -13.41 3.29
N ILE A 228 -3.57 -14.43 4.16
CA ILE A 228 -2.97 -14.41 5.48
C ILE A 228 -1.89 -15.49 5.49
N HIS A 229 -0.66 -15.11 5.81
CA HIS A 229 0.46 -16.03 5.99
C HIS A 229 0.80 -16.12 7.46
N ILE A 230 1.14 -17.32 7.94
CA ILE A 230 1.47 -17.58 9.34
C ILE A 230 2.80 -18.33 9.42
N LYS A 231 3.61 -17.95 10.41
CA LYS A 231 4.83 -18.64 10.80
C LYS A 231 4.92 -18.67 12.33
N GLY A 232 4.90 -19.84 12.93
CA GLY A 232 4.92 -20.06 14.38
C GLY A 232 3.78 -20.94 14.85
N ASN A 233 3.76 -21.29 16.14
CA ASN A 233 2.69 -22.10 16.74
C ASN A 233 1.48 -21.24 17.02
N TYR A 234 0.33 -21.62 16.51
CA TYR A 234 -0.96 -21.01 16.78
C TYR A 234 -2.03 -22.09 16.96
N ASP A 235 -3.16 -21.73 17.54
CA ASP A 235 -4.32 -22.59 17.67
C ASP A 235 -5.19 -22.48 16.42
N GLU A 236 -5.19 -23.55 15.60
CA GLU A 236 -5.88 -23.56 14.30
C GLU A 236 -7.40 -23.50 14.46
N GLU A 237 -7.97 -24.13 15.48
CA GLU A 237 -9.42 -24.14 15.73
C GLU A 237 -9.90 -22.73 16.08
N THR A 238 -9.24 -22.08 17.04
CA THR A 238 -9.55 -20.69 17.43
C THR A 238 -9.32 -19.71 16.27
N PHE A 239 -8.27 -19.94 15.46
CA PHE A 239 -8.03 -19.09 14.28
C PHE A 239 -9.12 -19.26 13.23
N ASN A 240 -9.57 -20.49 12.98
CA ASN A 240 -10.64 -20.77 12.04
C ASN A 240 -11.99 -20.19 12.49
N GLU A 241 -12.29 -20.17 13.80
CA GLU A 241 -13.46 -19.46 14.31
C GLU A 241 -13.42 -17.96 13.98
N ALA A 242 -12.26 -17.30 14.19
CA ALA A 242 -12.08 -15.90 13.79
C ALA A 242 -12.19 -15.72 12.26
N PHE A 243 -11.72 -16.68 11.48
CA PHE A 243 -11.85 -16.70 10.02
C PHE A 243 -13.32 -16.77 9.58
N MET A 244 -14.08 -17.72 10.14
CA MET A 244 -15.50 -17.91 9.84
C MET A 244 -16.36 -16.71 10.24
N MET A 245 -16.05 -16.02 11.34
CA MET A 245 -16.77 -14.81 11.76
C MET A 245 -16.71 -13.67 10.74
N HIS A 246 -15.68 -13.63 9.91
CA HIS A 246 -15.43 -12.54 8.97
C HIS A 246 -15.55 -12.95 7.49
N THR A 247 -15.78 -14.22 7.21
CA THR A 247 -15.79 -14.75 5.84
C THR A 247 -17.20 -15.23 5.45
N SER A 248 -17.57 -15.02 4.19
CA SER A 248 -18.83 -15.51 3.65
C SER A 248 -18.83 -17.03 3.56
N THR A 249 -19.95 -17.66 3.90
CA THR A 249 -20.19 -19.11 3.67
C THR A 249 -20.29 -19.47 2.18
N SER A 250 -20.33 -18.47 1.28
CA SER A 250 -20.40 -18.65 -0.18
C SER A 250 -19.28 -17.85 -0.85
N PRO A 251 -18.02 -18.30 -0.77
CA PRO A 251 -16.89 -17.59 -1.36
C PRO A 251 -17.01 -17.55 -2.88
N SER A 252 -16.51 -16.47 -3.49
CA SER A 252 -16.41 -16.36 -4.95
C SER A 252 -15.24 -17.19 -5.47
N TYR A 253 -15.51 -18.32 -6.12
CA TYR A 253 -14.47 -19.20 -6.67
C TYR A 253 -13.57 -18.54 -7.71
N PRO A 254 -14.05 -17.62 -8.59
CA PRO A 254 -13.14 -16.84 -9.43
C PRO A 254 -12.07 -16.06 -8.65
N ILE A 255 -12.41 -15.53 -7.47
CA ILE A 255 -11.44 -14.83 -6.62
C ILE A 255 -10.43 -15.84 -6.06
N VAL A 256 -10.90 -16.99 -5.52
CA VAL A 256 -10.04 -18.07 -5.00
C VAL A 256 -9.05 -18.53 -6.09
N ALA A 257 -9.55 -18.88 -7.28
CA ALA A 257 -8.72 -19.31 -8.39
C ALA A 257 -7.70 -18.24 -8.82
N SER A 258 -8.06 -16.96 -8.72
CA SER A 258 -7.15 -15.87 -9.06
C SER A 258 -6.00 -15.72 -8.03
N ILE A 259 -6.26 -16.03 -6.74
CA ILE A 259 -5.22 -16.03 -5.69
C ILE A 259 -4.19 -17.12 -5.98
N GLU A 260 -4.64 -18.34 -6.21
CA GLU A 260 -3.76 -19.46 -6.56
C GLU A 260 -2.97 -19.18 -7.84
N THR A 261 -3.64 -18.67 -8.89
CA THR A 261 -2.99 -18.29 -10.15
C THR A 261 -1.90 -17.24 -9.91
N ALA A 262 -2.16 -16.21 -9.11
CA ALA A 262 -1.17 -15.18 -8.80
C ALA A 262 0.06 -15.77 -8.08
N ALA A 263 -0.14 -16.69 -7.14
CA ALA A 263 0.94 -17.40 -6.47
C ALA A 263 1.74 -18.29 -7.45
N ALA A 264 1.05 -19.00 -8.35
CA ALA A 264 1.68 -19.83 -9.36
C ALA A 264 2.53 -19.02 -10.35
N MET A 265 2.08 -17.82 -10.75
CA MET A 265 2.86 -16.90 -11.60
C MET A 265 4.17 -16.45 -10.94
N LEU A 266 4.21 -16.40 -9.61
CA LEU A 266 5.40 -15.99 -8.86
C LEU A 266 6.37 -17.14 -8.55
N ARG A 267 6.06 -18.36 -8.93
CA ARG A 267 6.89 -19.52 -8.63
C ARG A 267 8.27 -19.44 -9.31
N GLY A 268 9.31 -19.63 -8.49
CA GLY A 268 10.69 -19.79 -8.94
C GLY A 268 11.21 -18.62 -9.79
N ASN A 269 11.95 -18.93 -10.85
CA ASN A 269 12.55 -17.91 -11.71
C ASN A 269 11.54 -17.02 -12.46
N SER A 270 10.30 -17.47 -12.64
CA SER A 270 9.27 -16.67 -13.31
C SER A 270 8.86 -15.48 -12.44
N GLY A 271 8.62 -15.69 -11.16
CA GLY A 271 8.32 -14.64 -10.20
C GLY A 271 9.46 -13.62 -10.09
N LYS A 272 10.69 -14.12 -9.90
CA LYS A 272 11.88 -13.26 -9.87
C LYS A 272 11.97 -12.35 -11.09
N ARG A 273 11.75 -12.91 -12.31
CA ARG A 273 11.79 -12.13 -13.56
C ARG A 273 10.66 -11.11 -13.67
N LEU A 274 9.46 -11.45 -13.19
CA LEU A 274 8.34 -10.50 -13.19
C LEU A 274 8.64 -9.28 -12.32
N ILE A 275 9.13 -9.51 -11.10
CA ILE A 275 9.49 -8.43 -10.18
C ILE A 275 10.71 -7.65 -10.68
N GLN A 276 11.74 -8.33 -11.17
CA GLN A 276 12.90 -7.69 -11.79
C GLN A 276 12.49 -6.69 -12.89
N ARG A 277 11.58 -7.08 -13.79
CA ARG A 277 11.08 -6.20 -14.86
C ARG A 277 10.33 -4.98 -14.33
N SER A 278 9.60 -5.10 -13.22
CA SER A 278 8.94 -3.96 -12.58
C SER A 278 9.96 -2.99 -12.00
N ILE A 279 11.00 -3.52 -11.34
CA ILE A 279 12.11 -2.73 -10.80
C ILE A 279 12.85 -2.02 -11.94
N GLU A 280 13.25 -2.73 -12.98
CA GLU A 280 13.93 -2.15 -14.14
C GLU A 280 13.14 -1.01 -14.78
N ARG A 281 11.83 -1.17 -14.97
CA ARG A 281 10.97 -0.11 -15.52
C ARG A 281 10.88 1.11 -14.62
N ALA A 282 10.80 0.90 -13.30
CA ALA A 282 10.80 2.00 -12.36
C ALA A 282 12.15 2.73 -12.37
N LEU A 283 13.26 2.00 -12.44
CA LEU A 283 14.61 2.58 -12.55
C LEU A 283 14.81 3.31 -13.88
N ASP A 284 14.39 2.74 -15.00
CA ASP A 284 14.46 3.40 -16.31
C ASP A 284 13.68 4.71 -16.32
N PHE A 285 12.48 4.72 -15.74
CA PHE A 285 11.67 5.92 -15.61
C PHE A 285 12.36 6.99 -14.74
N ARG A 286 12.95 6.60 -13.60
CA ARG A 286 13.69 7.48 -12.69
C ARG A 286 14.89 8.12 -13.38
N LYS A 287 15.68 7.33 -14.10
CA LYS A 287 16.83 7.82 -14.89
C LYS A 287 16.39 8.77 -16.00
N GLU A 288 15.28 8.50 -16.64
CA GLU A 288 14.81 9.36 -17.71
C GLU A 288 14.33 10.73 -17.17
N VAL A 289 13.67 10.77 -16.01
CA VAL A 289 13.33 12.04 -15.36
C VAL A 289 14.58 12.80 -14.92
N GLN A 290 15.58 12.10 -14.36
CA GLN A 290 16.87 12.69 -13.99
C GLN A 290 17.60 13.26 -15.22
N ARG A 291 17.66 12.51 -16.31
CA ARG A 291 18.23 12.95 -17.58
C ARG A 291 17.53 14.22 -18.11
N LEU A 292 16.20 14.27 -18.07
CA LEU A 292 15.45 15.45 -18.47
C LEU A 292 15.77 16.67 -17.59
N ARG A 293 15.99 16.46 -16.28
CA ARG A 293 16.38 17.53 -15.36
C ARG A 293 17.77 18.08 -15.69
N GLU A 294 18.70 17.23 -16.07
CA GLU A 294 20.08 17.60 -16.41
C GLU A 294 20.23 18.26 -17.80
N GLU A 295 19.49 17.74 -18.80
CA GLU A 295 19.66 18.10 -20.21
C GLU A 295 18.64 19.12 -20.73
N SER A 296 17.47 19.24 -20.07
CA SER A 296 16.38 20.13 -20.54
C SER A 296 16.29 21.39 -19.69
N ASP A 297 16.55 22.52 -20.30
CA ASP A 297 16.39 23.81 -19.64
C ASP A 297 14.95 24.00 -19.12
N GLY A 298 14.84 24.42 -17.87
CA GLY A 298 13.57 24.69 -17.20
C GLY A 298 12.72 23.46 -16.85
N TRP A 299 13.24 22.24 -16.96
CA TRP A 299 12.52 21.06 -16.42
C TRP A 299 12.39 21.18 -14.90
N PHE A 300 11.17 20.97 -14.36
CA PHE A 300 10.90 21.26 -12.96
C PHE A 300 10.37 20.06 -12.14
N PHE A 301 10.12 18.92 -12.75
CA PHE A 301 9.78 17.72 -11.97
C PHE A 301 11.04 17.04 -11.45
N ASP A 302 10.96 16.53 -10.24
CA ASP A 302 12.02 15.73 -9.62
C ASP A 302 11.43 14.44 -9.05
N ILE A 303 12.26 13.54 -8.57
CA ILE A 303 11.82 12.31 -7.92
C ILE A 303 12.47 12.19 -6.54
N TRP A 304 11.66 11.87 -5.56
CA TRP A 304 12.13 11.52 -4.22
C TRP A 304 12.82 10.16 -4.26
N GLN A 305 14.14 10.14 -4.24
CA GLN A 305 14.98 8.96 -4.45
C GLN A 305 16.41 9.21 -4.01
N PRO A 306 17.22 8.13 -3.76
CA PRO A 306 18.66 8.28 -3.59
C PRO A 306 19.33 8.80 -4.87
N GLU A 307 20.49 9.43 -4.72
CA GLU A 307 21.25 9.99 -5.84
C GLU A 307 21.68 8.90 -6.84
N ALA A 308 22.20 7.78 -6.35
CA ALA A 308 22.65 6.65 -7.19
C ALA A 308 21.60 5.54 -7.26
N VAL A 309 20.60 5.71 -8.11
CA VAL A 309 19.47 4.76 -8.24
C VAL A 309 19.87 3.36 -8.75
N ASP A 310 21.04 3.20 -9.36
CA ASP A 310 21.54 1.91 -9.86
C ASP A 310 22.09 1.00 -8.78
N LYS A 311 22.40 1.52 -7.62
CA LYS A 311 23.10 0.85 -6.55
C LYS A 311 22.13 0.43 -5.47
N ALA A 312 22.00 -0.88 -5.23
CA ALA A 312 21.09 -1.42 -4.24
C ALA A 312 21.39 -0.91 -2.81
N GLU A 313 22.64 -0.61 -2.51
CA GLU A 313 23.13 -0.08 -1.25
C GLU A 313 22.70 1.38 -0.96
N CYS A 314 22.21 2.12 -1.95
CA CYS A 314 21.76 3.51 -1.78
C CYS A 314 20.26 3.62 -1.43
N TRP A 315 19.49 2.53 -1.52
CA TRP A 315 18.05 2.55 -1.22
C TRP A 315 17.67 2.46 0.26
N PRO A 316 18.53 2.00 1.20
CA PRO A 316 18.27 2.16 2.62
C PRO A 316 18.14 3.62 3.01
N VAL A 317 17.21 3.90 3.93
CA VAL A 317 17.07 5.22 4.57
C VAL A 317 18.10 5.29 5.69
N ALA A 318 19.30 5.73 5.35
CA ALA A 318 20.44 5.73 6.26
C ALA A 318 20.61 7.08 6.97
N PRO A 319 21.09 7.10 8.23
CA PRO A 319 21.41 8.35 8.92
C PRO A 319 22.47 9.15 8.14
N GLY A 320 22.24 10.46 8.01
CA GLY A 320 23.16 11.37 7.33
C GLY A 320 22.98 11.50 5.82
N GLU A 321 22.07 10.72 5.24
CA GLU A 321 21.66 10.88 3.85
C GLU A 321 20.53 11.94 3.76
N ASP A 322 20.72 12.97 2.93
CA ASP A 322 19.76 14.09 2.84
C ASP A 322 18.53 13.80 1.98
N TRP A 323 18.68 12.93 0.96
CA TRP A 323 17.64 12.68 -0.04
C TRP A 323 16.27 12.28 0.53
N HIS A 324 16.23 11.59 1.67
CA HIS A 324 14.97 11.14 2.26
C HIS A 324 14.32 12.14 3.21
N GLY A 325 15.07 13.11 3.74
CA GLY A 325 14.58 14.18 4.61
C GLY A 325 14.07 13.74 6.00
N PHE A 326 14.38 12.52 6.47
CA PHE A 326 14.02 12.04 7.82
C PHE A 326 15.18 12.27 8.80
N LYS A 327 14.99 13.17 9.76
CA LYS A 327 16.02 13.52 10.78
C LYS A 327 16.34 12.40 11.75
N ASP A 328 15.37 11.50 12.00
CA ASP A 328 15.44 10.40 12.97
C ASP A 328 15.58 9.05 12.24
N ALA A 329 16.30 9.00 11.13
CA ALA A 329 16.58 7.75 10.43
C ALA A 329 17.52 6.87 11.26
N ASP A 330 17.24 5.57 11.30
CA ASP A 330 18.06 4.55 11.95
C ASP A 330 18.77 3.70 10.88
N ALA A 331 20.03 3.35 11.08
CA ALA A 331 20.77 2.50 10.16
C ALA A 331 20.10 1.12 10.03
N ASP A 332 20.07 0.56 8.81
CA ASP A 332 19.53 -0.77 8.49
C ASP A 332 18.12 -1.01 9.06
N HIS A 333 17.26 0.01 9.03
CA HIS A 333 15.92 -0.04 9.57
C HIS A 333 14.83 0.06 8.50
N MET A 334 14.98 1.01 7.59
CA MET A 334 14.03 1.31 6.53
C MET A 334 14.71 1.25 5.16
N TYR A 335 13.93 0.89 4.16
CA TYR A 335 14.35 0.76 2.77
C TYR A 335 13.28 1.32 1.85
N LEU A 336 13.64 2.19 0.90
CA LEU A 336 12.70 2.68 -0.10
C LEU A 336 12.52 1.66 -1.22
N ASP A 337 11.29 1.30 -1.49
CA ASP A 337 10.91 0.39 -2.56
C ASP A 337 11.06 1.06 -3.94
N PRO A 338 11.94 0.56 -4.82
CA PRO A 338 12.18 1.16 -6.14
C PRO A 338 10.92 1.28 -7.02
N VAL A 339 9.95 0.37 -6.88
CA VAL A 339 8.73 0.34 -7.71
C VAL A 339 7.68 1.34 -7.29
N LYS A 340 7.88 2.03 -6.16
CA LYS A 340 7.04 3.14 -5.71
C LYS A 340 7.73 4.46 -6.00
N VAL A 341 7.23 5.17 -6.99
CA VAL A 341 7.87 6.37 -7.55
C VAL A 341 7.11 7.62 -7.12
N THR A 342 7.71 8.42 -6.24
CA THR A 342 7.14 9.70 -5.80
C THR A 342 7.78 10.84 -6.58
N ILE A 343 6.99 11.47 -7.44
CA ILE A 343 7.39 12.66 -8.22
C ILE A 343 7.14 13.89 -7.38
N LEU A 344 8.09 14.81 -7.38
CA LEU A 344 8.02 16.12 -6.73
C LEU A 344 7.65 17.20 -7.74
N THR A 345 6.85 18.17 -7.31
CA THR A 345 6.49 19.37 -8.06
C THR A 345 7.02 20.61 -7.36
N PRO A 346 7.31 21.72 -8.09
CA PRO A 346 7.82 22.97 -7.51
C PRO A 346 6.88 23.61 -6.49
N GLY A 347 7.43 24.35 -5.55
CA GLY A 347 6.67 25.16 -4.59
C GLY A 347 7.04 24.94 -3.12
N MET A 348 7.94 23.98 -2.86
CA MET A 348 8.45 23.72 -1.52
C MET A 348 9.82 23.06 -1.61
N ASP A 349 10.77 23.53 -0.80
CA ASP A 349 12.09 22.92 -0.68
C ASP A 349 12.08 21.64 0.21
N GLU A 350 13.22 20.96 0.26
CA GLU A 350 13.41 19.75 1.07
C GLU A 350 13.31 20.00 2.58
N GLN A 351 13.47 21.24 3.02
CA GLN A 351 13.33 21.68 4.40
C GLN A 351 11.88 22.04 4.75
N GLY A 352 10.98 22.09 3.76
CA GLY A 352 9.57 22.41 3.93
C GLY A 352 9.27 23.90 3.91
N ASN A 353 10.22 24.75 3.45
CA ASN A 353 9.96 26.15 3.20
C ASN A 353 9.22 26.29 1.88
N MET A 354 8.20 27.14 1.87
CA MET A 354 7.42 27.36 0.66
C MET A 354 8.06 28.48 -0.20
N ASP A 355 8.19 28.18 -1.49
CA ASP A 355 8.65 29.14 -2.48
C ASP A 355 7.62 30.27 -2.68
N GLU A 356 7.98 31.32 -3.43
CA GLU A 356 7.02 32.36 -3.81
C GLU A 356 5.99 31.87 -4.81
N GLU A 357 6.43 31.03 -5.74
CA GLU A 357 5.62 30.38 -6.77
C GLU A 357 5.66 28.86 -6.63
N GLY A 358 4.62 28.18 -7.10
CA GLY A 358 4.57 26.73 -7.02
C GLY A 358 3.53 26.09 -7.92
N ILE A 359 3.73 24.79 -8.16
CA ILE A 359 2.83 23.96 -8.94
C ILE A 359 2.26 22.88 -8.02
N PRO A 360 1.09 23.09 -7.42
CA PRO A 360 0.47 22.10 -6.56
C PRO A 360 0.24 20.77 -7.27
N ALA A 361 0.59 19.68 -6.62
CA ALA A 361 0.50 18.34 -7.21
C ALA A 361 -0.93 17.99 -7.66
N ALA A 362 -1.96 18.52 -7.00
CA ALA A 362 -3.35 18.32 -7.39
C ALA A 362 -3.66 18.80 -8.82
N LEU A 363 -3.03 19.89 -9.25
CA LEU A 363 -3.20 20.40 -10.62
C LEU A 363 -2.59 19.43 -11.65
N VAL A 364 -1.39 18.91 -11.36
CA VAL A 364 -0.73 17.92 -12.22
C VAL A 364 -1.53 16.62 -12.23
N ALA A 365 -2.04 16.17 -11.08
CA ALA A 365 -2.87 14.99 -10.98
C ALA A 365 -4.14 15.09 -11.84
N LYS A 366 -4.86 16.20 -11.77
CA LYS A 366 -6.06 16.46 -12.59
C LYS A 366 -5.72 16.47 -14.09
N PHE A 367 -4.59 17.08 -14.46
CA PHE A 367 -4.12 17.09 -15.85
C PHE A 367 -3.81 15.70 -16.39
N LEU A 368 -3.17 14.86 -15.57
CA LEU A 368 -2.84 13.48 -15.92
C LEU A 368 -4.09 12.61 -16.00
N ASP A 369 -5.04 12.78 -15.08
CA ASP A 369 -6.31 12.06 -15.02
C ASP A 369 -7.13 12.26 -16.30
N GLU A 370 -7.27 13.49 -16.79
CA GLU A 370 -7.95 13.81 -18.06
C GLU A 370 -7.24 13.21 -19.30
N ARG A 371 -6.05 12.62 -19.12
CA ARG A 371 -5.27 11.89 -20.13
C ARG A 371 -5.17 10.39 -19.86
N GLY A 372 -5.98 9.89 -18.92
CA GLY A 372 -6.05 8.48 -18.57
C GLY A 372 -4.86 7.95 -17.75
N VAL A 373 -4.10 8.86 -17.10
CA VAL A 373 -3.03 8.49 -16.19
C VAL A 373 -3.46 8.75 -14.75
N VAL A 374 -3.78 7.67 -14.02
CA VAL A 374 -4.26 7.75 -12.64
C VAL A 374 -3.09 7.83 -11.66
N VAL A 375 -3.14 8.83 -10.78
CA VAL A 375 -2.19 9.02 -9.68
C VAL A 375 -2.64 8.21 -8.48
N GLU A 376 -1.77 7.42 -7.87
CA GLU A 376 -2.10 6.60 -6.71
C GLU A 376 -2.32 7.43 -5.43
N LYS A 377 -1.48 8.43 -5.21
CA LYS A 377 -1.59 9.34 -4.07
C LYS A 377 -1.11 10.74 -4.47
N THR A 378 -1.87 11.74 -4.07
CA THR A 378 -1.53 13.16 -4.28
C THR A 378 -1.32 13.84 -2.92
N GLY A 379 -0.11 14.36 -2.71
CA GLY A 379 0.21 15.27 -1.61
C GLY A 379 0.14 16.74 -2.04
N PRO A 380 0.60 17.69 -1.21
CA PRO A 380 0.65 19.09 -1.61
C PRO A 380 1.53 19.35 -2.83
N TYR A 381 2.74 18.78 -2.86
CA TYR A 381 3.74 18.92 -3.92
C TYR A 381 4.39 17.58 -4.29
N ASN A 382 3.68 16.47 -4.13
CA ASN A 382 4.18 15.16 -4.53
C ASN A 382 3.06 14.26 -5.06
N LEU A 383 3.44 13.36 -5.97
CA LEU A 383 2.57 12.42 -6.69
C LEU A 383 3.19 11.03 -6.62
N LEU A 384 2.47 10.05 -6.09
CA LEU A 384 2.93 8.67 -6.04
C LEU A 384 2.40 7.86 -7.23
N PHE A 385 3.28 7.11 -7.88
CA PHE A 385 2.98 6.14 -8.93
C PHE A 385 3.51 4.76 -8.58
N LEU A 386 2.78 3.74 -9.00
CA LEU A 386 3.10 2.33 -8.75
C LEU A 386 3.52 1.62 -10.02
N PHE A 387 4.72 1.05 -10.03
CA PHE A 387 5.25 0.24 -11.14
C PHE A 387 5.05 -1.24 -10.84
N SER A 388 3.79 -1.70 -10.88
CA SER A 388 3.44 -3.10 -10.65
C SER A 388 3.86 -4.01 -11.81
N ILE A 389 3.73 -5.33 -11.64
CA ILE A 389 4.01 -6.33 -12.68
C ILE A 389 3.16 -6.13 -13.95
N GLY A 390 2.05 -5.40 -13.86
CA GLY A 390 1.17 -5.06 -14.99
C GLY A 390 1.58 -3.80 -15.77
N ILE A 391 2.60 -3.06 -15.32
CA ILE A 391 3.07 -1.85 -16.01
C ILE A 391 4.09 -2.24 -17.09
N ASP A 392 3.75 -1.98 -18.33
CA ASP A 392 4.64 -2.14 -19.47
C ASP A 392 5.37 -0.84 -19.85
N LYS A 393 6.28 -0.92 -20.82
CA LYS A 393 7.06 0.23 -21.30
C LYS A 393 6.14 1.35 -21.85
N THR A 394 5.06 0.99 -22.53
CA THR A 394 4.12 1.95 -23.13
C THR A 394 3.44 2.80 -22.06
N ARG A 395 2.99 2.17 -20.96
CA ARG A 395 2.36 2.87 -19.83
C ARG A 395 3.35 3.77 -19.11
N ALA A 396 4.58 3.31 -18.87
CA ALA A 396 5.63 4.13 -18.26
C ALA A 396 5.97 5.35 -19.12
N MET A 397 6.10 5.16 -20.45
CA MET A 397 6.32 6.28 -21.39
C MET A 397 5.08 7.18 -21.52
N GLY A 398 3.87 6.65 -21.31
CA GLY A 398 2.64 7.44 -21.23
C GLY A 398 2.67 8.46 -20.08
N LEU A 399 3.12 8.02 -18.89
CA LEU A 399 3.31 8.92 -17.76
C LEU A 399 4.34 10.02 -18.08
N LEU A 400 5.51 9.65 -18.61
CA LEU A 400 6.55 10.62 -18.96
C LEU A 400 6.07 11.64 -19.98
N ARG A 401 5.33 11.19 -20.99
CA ARG A 401 4.70 12.08 -21.98
C ARG A 401 3.71 13.03 -21.32
N GLY A 402 2.85 12.54 -20.42
CA GLY A 402 1.91 13.38 -19.68
C GLY A 402 2.62 14.49 -18.89
N LEU A 403 3.73 14.17 -18.21
CA LEU A 403 4.54 15.16 -17.51
C LEU A 403 5.17 16.19 -18.47
N THR A 404 5.68 15.74 -19.62
CA THR A 404 6.24 16.62 -20.66
C THR A 404 5.18 17.55 -21.27
N GLU A 405 3.99 17.02 -21.54
CA GLU A 405 2.86 17.80 -22.03
C GLU A 405 2.39 18.82 -21.00
N PHE A 406 2.35 18.45 -19.72
CA PHE A 406 2.03 19.39 -18.64
C PHE A 406 3.05 20.53 -18.60
N LYS A 407 4.36 20.18 -18.59
CA LYS A 407 5.42 21.19 -18.61
C LYS A 407 5.26 22.17 -19.75
N ARG A 408 5.10 21.65 -20.98
CA ARG A 408 4.90 22.50 -22.17
C ARG A 408 3.67 23.41 -22.03
N ALA A 409 2.56 22.88 -21.53
CA ALA A 409 1.35 23.65 -21.30
C ALA A 409 1.54 24.76 -20.27
N TYR A 410 2.28 24.47 -19.22
CA TYR A 410 2.61 25.42 -18.15
C TYR A 410 3.54 26.53 -18.66
N ASP A 411 4.62 26.20 -19.38
CA ASP A 411 5.57 27.18 -19.95
C ASP A 411 4.89 28.14 -20.94
N LEU A 412 4.02 27.59 -21.79
CA LEU A 412 3.23 28.40 -22.74
C LEU A 412 2.05 29.12 -22.07
N ASN A 413 1.83 28.92 -20.79
CA ASN A 413 0.75 29.47 -20.00
C ASN A 413 -0.61 29.34 -20.72
N LEU A 414 -0.94 28.10 -21.11
CA LEU A 414 -2.16 27.81 -21.88
C LEU A 414 -3.42 28.02 -21.05
N ARG A 415 -4.56 28.24 -21.70
CA ARG A 415 -5.85 28.41 -21.00
C ARG A 415 -6.33 27.12 -20.38
N VAL A 416 -6.92 27.19 -19.17
CA VAL A 416 -7.53 26.07 -18.47
C VAL A 416 -8.55 25.34 -19.36
N LYS A 417 -9.40 26.07 -20.10
CA LYS A 417 -10.35 25.51 -21.06
C LYS A 417 -9.73 24.50 -22.04
N ASN A 418 -8.50 24.73 -22.47
CA ASN A 418 -7.82 23.89 -23.47
C ASN A 418 -7.05 22.73 -22.84
N MET A 419 -6.61 22.89 -21.59
CA MET A 419 -5.73 21.93 -20.92
C MET A 419 -6.47 21.00 -19.97
N LEU A 420 -7.57 21.48 -19.39
CA LEU A 420 -8.41 20.81 -18.40
C LEU A 420 -9.88 20.99 -18.77
N PRO A 421 -10.32 20.43 -19.92
CA PRO A 421 -11.68 20.64 -20.41
C PRO A 421 -12.76 20.13 -19.45
N ASP A 422 -12.51 19.03 -18.72
CA ASP A 422 -13.48 18.50 -17.77
C ASP A 422 -13.61 19.40 -16.54
N LEU A 423 -12.47 19.91 -16.02
CA LEU A 423 -12.48 20.90 -14.94
C LEU A 423 -13.16 22.20 -15.38
N TYR A 424 -12.87 22.66 -16.61
CA TYR A 424 -13.54 23.83 -17.18
C TYR A 424 -15.05 23.65 -17.25
N ALA A 425 -15.53 22.45 -17.59
CA ALA A 425 -16.97 22.16 -17.71
C ALA A 425 -17.71 22.21 -16.35
N GLU A 426 -17.00 22.04 -15.23
CA GLU A 426 -17.57 22.13 -13.87
C GLU A 426 -18.01 23.56 -13.52
N ASP A 427 -17.23 24.60 -13.93
CA ASP A 427 -17.57 26.02 -13.75
C ASP A 427 -16.98 26.88 -14.88
N PRO A 428 -17.66 26.93 -16.05
CA PRO A 428 -17.17 27.65 -17.21
C PRO A 428 -17.01 29.16 -16.99
N ASP A 429 -17.82 29.77 -16.11
CA ASP A 429 -17.73 31.21 -15.84
C ASP A 429 -16.51 31.55 -15.00
N PHE A 430 -16.21 30.74 -13.99
CA PHE A 430 -15.03 30.91 -13.14
C PHE A 430 -13.74 30.73 -13.95
N TYR A 431 -13.64 29.67 -14.78
CA TYR A 431 -12.43 29.35 -15.53
C TYR A 431 -12.28 30.05 -16.89
N ARG A 432 -13.28 30.88 -17.33
CA ARG A 432 -13.38 31.46 -18.69
C ARG A 432 -12.08 32.07 -19.22
N ASN A 433 -11.41 32.88 -18.41
CA ASN A 433 -10.20 33.59 -18.78
C ASN A 433 -8.94 33.06 -18.08
N MET A 434 -9.10 32.05 -17.25
CA MET A 434 -8.02 31.54 -16.42
C MET A 434 -7.00 30.76 -17.24
N ARG A 435 -5.73 30.99 -16.97
CA ARG A 435 -4.60 30.27 -17.53
C ARG A 435 -4.06 29.27 -16.49
N ILE A 436 -3.27 28.30 -16.95
CA ILE A 436 -2.78 27.22 -16.07
C ILE A 436 -1.87 27.75 -14.95
N GLN A 437 -1.06 28.78 -15.24
CA GLN A 437 -0.23 29.41 -14.21
C GLN A 437 -1.08 30.21 -13.19
N ASP A 438 -2.15 30.87 -13.62
CA ASP A 438 -3.07 31.59 -12.71
C ASP A 438 -3.70 30.59 -11.73
N LEU A 439 -4.13 29.43 -12.23
CA LEU A 439 -4.71 28.36 -11.41
C LEU A 439 -3.68 27.79 -10.44
N ALA A 440 -2.46 27.49 -10.92
CA ALA A 440 -1.38 26.96 -10.09
C ALA A 440 -1.06 27.93 -8.94
N GLN A 441 -0.86 29.21 -9.26
CA GLN A 441 -0.52 30.24 -8.26
C GLN A 441 -1.69 30.53 -7.30
N GLY A 442 -2.93 30.43 -7.79
CA GLY A 442 -4.13 30.53 -6.94
C GLY A 442 -4.16 29.47 -5.86
N ILE A 443 -3.97 28.18 -6.25
CA ILE A 443 -3.95 27.06 -5.33
C ILE A 443 -2.71 27.13 -4.41
N HIS A 444 -1.52 27.43 -4.97
CA HIS A 444 -0.28 27.58 -4.20
C HIS A 444 -0.43 28.62 -3.09
N ARG A 445 -1.00 29.78 -3.41
CA ARG A 445 -1.25 30.86 -2.45
C ARG A 445 -2.14 30.43 -1.30
N LEU A 446 -3.20 29.64 -1.58
CA LEU A 446 -4.07 29.07 -0.55
C LEU A 446 -3.31 28.07 0.35
N ILE A 447 -2.51 27.18 -0.24
CA ILE A 447 -1.68 26.22 0.51
C ILE A 447 -0.73 26.97 1.44
N ARG A 448 -0.08 28.02 0.94
CA ARG A 448 0.87 28.88 1.70
C ARG A 448 0.16 29.67 2.80
N GLN A 449 -0.97 30.32 2.48
CA GLN A 449 -1.77 31.10 3.44
C GLN A 449 -2.22 30.26 4.61
N HIS A 450 -2.63 29.02 4.37
CA HIS A 450 -3.09 28.09 5.40
C HIS A 450 -1.98 27.23 6.01
N GLN A 451 -0.74 27.39 5.59
CA GLN A 451 0.42 26.63 6.08
C GLN A 451 0.16 25.12 6.07
N LEU A 452 -0.46 24.58 5.00
CA LEU A 452 -0.89 23.19 4.95
C LEU A 452 0.23 22.16 5.23
N PRO A 453 1.47 22.29 4.69
CA PRO A 453 2.56 21.37 5.02
C PRO A 453 2.87 21.34 6.52
N GLN A 454 2.93 22.51 7.17
CA GLN A 454 3.19 22.62 8.61
C GLN A 454 2.05 22.06 9.45
N LEU A 455 0.80 22.22 9.02
CA LEU A 455 -0.36 21.59 9.66
C LEU A 455 -0.29 20.08 9.54
N MET A 456 0.09 19.54 8.39
CA MET A 456 0.26 18.10 8.18
C MET A 456 1.32 17.50 9.11
N LEU A 457 2.42 18.22 9.38
CA LEU A 457 3.44 17.79 10.34
C LEU A 457 2.91 17.73 11.78
N LYS A 458 1.90 18.52 12.13
CA LYS A 458 1.27 18.56 13.48
C LYS A 458 0.23 17.44 13.65
N ILE A 459 -0.45 17.00 12.60
CA ILE A 459 -1.55 16.01 12.68
C ILE A 459 -1.13 14.70 13.36
N GLY A 460 0.09 14.26 13.22
CA GLY A 460 0.62 13.07 13.89
C GLY A 460 1.01 13.26 15.34
N ARG A 461 1.09 14.50 15.84
CA ARG A 461 1.59 14.85 17.19
C ARG A 461 0.49 15.05 18.22
N ALA A 462 -0.76 15.27 17.80
CA ALA A 462 -1.90 15.47 18.71
C ALA A 462 -2.16 14.18 19.51
N SER A 463 -2.31 14.31 20.82
CA SER A 463 -2.73 13.19 21.68
C SER A 463 -4.21 12.88 21.46
N TRP A 464 -4.62 11.64 21.75
CA TRP A 464 -6.04 11.21 21.66
C TRP A 464 -6.94 12.03 22.62
N ARG A 465 -6.38 12.54 23.72
CA ARG A 465 -7.13 13.34 24.70
C ARG A 465 -7.62 14.69 24.17
N GLU A 466 -7.06 15.17 23.05
CA GLU A 466 -7.45 16.46 22.43
C GLU A 466 -8.55 16.32 21.37
N ARG A 467 -9.11 15.11 21.14
CA ARG A 467 -10.08 14.81 20.07
C ARG A 467 -11.39 14.18 20.53
N VAL A 468 -11.68 14.14 21.82
CA VAL A 468 -12.97 13.69 22.38
C VAL A 468 -13.73 14.88 22.91
#